data_5c99e84aa5a33b787b6eb5132e2719d2
#
_entry.id   5c99e84aa5a33b787b6eb5132e2719d2
#
_cell.length_a   1.000
_cell.length_b   1.000
_cell.length_c   1.000
_cell.angle_alpha   90.00
_cell.angle_beta   90.00
_cell.angle_gamma   90.00
#
_symmetry.space_group_name_H-M   'P 1'
#
loop_
_entity.id
_entity.type
_entity.pdbx_description
1 polymer ?
#
loop_
_entity_poly.entity_id
_entity_poly.type
_entity_poly.pdbx_seq_one_letter_code
_entity_poly.pdbx_strand_id
1 'polypeptide(L)'
;MKAICFYFQIHQPFRLKNYRFFDIGNDHYYYDDFANDEIITRIAQRSYLPANAMLLEMIKQYGKKFKVAFSISGTALEQLEIYVPEFIESMKDLADTGCVEFLSETYAHSLASLEDPDEFVAQVKDHDKKIFQLFGKHPVVFRNTELIYDDDISAMVQNMGFKGVITEGAKHILGWKSPNYVYSSPVAPKLKLLLKNSKLSDDISFRFSNSDWASYPLTADKYIDWIASLPEEEQLVNLFMNYETFGEMQPRESGIFEFMKALPRFAAEKGIEFFTPSEVISKMKSVGEMPVMHPISWADEARDTSAWLGNTLQQEAVKKLYSIGERVRLCQDRRIKQDWYYLQASDHFFYMSTKHNEDGSVHSHYSPYDSPYTAFTNYMNVLSDFMIRVQEQYPESIDNEELNALLLTIRNQSNEISQLNREVEMLRNNIVKDTTGDFPVDKPAAEEKPTKKAPAKKSPAAKKPAAKKTTKKATKK
;
A
#
# COMPACT_ATOMS: atom_id res chain seq x y z
N MET A 1 3.45 -26.42 -16.00
CA MET A 1 2.11 -25.87 -15.76
C MET A 1 2.27 -24.37 -15.60
N LYS A 2 1.55 -23.56 -16.36
CA LYS A 2 1.63 -22.10 -16.31
C LYS A 2 0.51 -21.52 -15.43
N ALA A 3 0.79 -20.41 -14.75
CA ALA A 3 -0.17 -19.69 -13.97
C ALA A 3 -0.24 -18.21 -14.39
N ILE A 4 -1.44 -17.66 -14.40
CA ILE A 4 -1.71 -16.22 -14.51
C ILE A 4 -2.04 -15.69 -13.11
N CYS A 5 -1.43 -14.59 -12.75
CA CYS A 5 -1.73 -13.85 -11.54
C CYS A 5 -2.20 -12.45 -11.91
N PHE A 6 -3.51 -12.19 -11.77
CA PHE A 6 -4.09 -10.87 -11.95
C PHE A 6 -4.10 -10.09 -10.65
N TYR A 7 -3.63 -8.86 -10.70
CA TYR A 7 -3.79 -7.91 -9.60
C TYR A 7 -4.15 -6.52 -10.12
N PHE A 8 -5.16 -5.94 -9.49
CA PHE A 8 -5.76 -4.67 -9.87
C PHE A 8 -5.44 -3.60 -8.83
N GLN A 9 -5.15 -2.39 -9.32
CA GLN A 9 -4.99 -1.21 -8.49
C GLN A 9 -6.26 -0.38 -8.51
N ILE A 10 -6.70 0.06 -7.34
CA ILE A 10 -7.71 1.10 -7.16
C ILE A 10 -7.10 2.20 -6.29
N HIS A 11 -6.95 3.37 -6.88
CA HIS A 11 -6.48 4.55 -6.18
C HIS A 11 -7.13 5.81 -6.72
N GLN A 12 -7.57 6.67 -5.82
CA GLN A 12 -8.03 8.04 -6.12
C GLN A 12 -7.56 8.96 -5.00
N PRO A 13 -6.84 10.06 -5.33
CA PRO A 13 -6.42 11.04 -4.34
C PRO A 13 -7.60 11.92 -3.91
N PHE A 14 -7.52 12.51 -2.72
CA PHE A 14 -8.34 13.66 -2.40
C PHE A 14 -7.79 14.89 -3.13
N ARG A 15 -8.52 15.34 -4.15
CA ARG A 15 -8.13 16.49 -4.97
C ARG A 15 -8.25 17.77 -4.18
N LEU A 16 -7.24 18.63 -4.34
CA LEU A 16 -7.22 19.92 -3.70
C LEU A 16 -8.08 20.91 -4.50
N LYS A 17 -8.84 21.75 -3.80
CA LYS A 17 -9.51 22.90 -4.40
C LYS A 17 -8.49 23.93 -4.86
N ASN A 18 -8.95 24.90 -5.64
CA ASN A 18 -8.11 26.07 -5.97
C ASN A 18 -7.88 26.89 -4.70
N TYR A 19 -6.63 26.83 -4.17
CA TYR A 19 -6.22 27.43 -2.92
C TYR A 19 -5.19 28.53 -3.18
N ARG A 20 -5.57 29.76 -2.90
CA ARG A 20 -4.77 30.95 -3.26
C ARG A 20 -3.88 31.40 -2.11
N PHE A 21 -2.89 32.20 -2.40
CA PHE A 21 -2.01 32.81 -1.39
C PHE A 21 -2.77 33.52 -0.26
N PHE A 22 -3.87 34.21 -0.58
CA PHE A 22 -4.69 34.92 0.42
C PHE A 22 -5.58 34.02 1.30
N ASP A 23 -5.67 32.76 0.96
CA ASP A 23 -6.41 31.77 1.75
C ASP A 23 -5.55 31.22 2.91
N ILE A 24 -4.20 31.35 2.81
CA ILE A 24 -3.24 30.94 3.84
C ILE A 24 -3.51 31.66 5.16
N GLY A 25 -3.66 30.86 6.24
CA GLY A 25 -3.96 31.37 7.58
C GLY A 25 -5.44 31.75 7.81
N ASN A 26 -6.29 31.64 6.76
CA ASN A 26 -7.70 31.99 6.84
C ASN A 26 -8.66 30.83 6.55
N ASP A 27 -8.25 29.91 5.70
CA ASP A 27 -9.07 28.75 5.29
C ASP A 27 -8.25 27.46 5.44
N HIS A 28 -8.64 26.61 6.37
CA HIS A 28 -7.94 25.37 6.69
C HIS A 28 -8.60 24.12 6.07
N TYR A 29 -9.47 24.32 5.09
CA TYR A 29 -10.09 23.23 4.33
C TYR A 29 -9.55 23.24 2.88
N TYR A 30 -8.93 22.14 2.48
CA TYR A 30 -8.09 22.09 1.27
C TYR A 30 -8.75 21.39 0.08
N TYR A 31 -9.83 20.64 0.30
CA TYR A 31 -10.32 19.65 -0.67
C TYR A 31 -11.48 20.17 -1.51
N ASP A 32 -11.55 19.67 -2.74
CA ASP A 32 -12.67 19.87 -3.64
C ASP A 32 -13.63 18.68 -3.56
N ASP A 33 -14.54 18.73 -2.58
CA ASP A 33 -15.50 17.64 -2.33
C ASP A 33 -16.39 17.37 -3.53
N PHE A 34 -16.77 18.42 -4.27
CA PHE A 34 -17.62 18.26 -5.45
C PHE A 34 -16.89 17.47 -6.55
N ALA A 35 -15.67 17.83 -6.88
CA ALA A 35 -14.86 17.10 -7.85
C ALA A 35 -14.54 15.68 -7.39
N ASN A 36 -14.26 15.47 -6.08
CA ASN A 36 -14.00 14.14 -5.54
C ASN A 36 -15.23 13.25 -5.64
N ASP A 37 -16.43 13.73 -5.26
CA ASP A 37 -17.69 13.00 -5.40
C ASP A 37 -17.99 12.68 -6.86
N GLU A 38 -17.98 13.68 -7.74
CA GLU A 38 -18.28 13.51 -9.16
C GLU A 38 -17.39 12.46 -9.81
N ILE A 39 -16.08 12.55 -9.58
CA ILE A 39 -15.11 11.67 -10.23
C ILE A 39 -15.23 10.25 -9.69
N ILE A 40 -15.26 10.05 -8.37
CA ILE A 40 -15.29 8.70 -7.79
C ILE A 40 -16.61 8.01 -8.11
N THR A 41 -17.73 8.72 -8.05
CA THR A 41 -19.05 8.20 -8.39
C THR A 41 -19.13 7.79 -9.87
N ARG A 42 -18.63 8.65 -10.77
CA ARG A 42 -18.57 8.34 -12.21
C ARG A 42 -17.73 7.10 -12.49
N ILE A 43 -16.53 7.02 -11.91
CA ILE A 43 -15.64 5.87 -12.11
C ILE A 43 -16.26 4.61 -11.53
N ALA A 44 -16.84 4.68 -10.34
CA ALA A 44 -17.49 3.53 -9.73
C ALA A 44 -18.63 2.98 -10.58
N GLN A 45 -19.44 3.85 -11.15
CA GLN A 45 -20.57 3.46 -12.00
C GLN A 45 -20.14 2.88 -13.35
N ARG A 46 -19.08 3.44 -13.96
CA ARG A 46 -18.61 3.00 -15.27
C ARG A 46 -17.68 1.80 -15.22
N SER A 47 -16.86 1.72 -14.17
CA SER A 47 -15.79 0.75 -14.04
C SER A 47 -16.01 -0.20 -12.87
N TYR A 48 -15.90 0.27 -11.63
CA TYR A 48 -15.74 -0.59 -10.46
C TYR A 48 -16.94 -1.52 -10.22
N LEU A 49 -18.15 -1.01 -10.20
CA LEU A 49 -19.34 -1.81 -9.93
C LEU A 49 -19.63 -2.82 -11.05
N PRO A 50 -19.59 -2.43 -12.35
CA PRO A 50 -19.72 -3.39 -13.44
C PRO A 50 -18.63 -4.46 -13.46
N ALA A 51 -17.37 -4.07 -13.15
CA ALA A 51 -16.26 -5.01 -13.10
C ALA A 51 -16.39 -5.98 -11.91
N ASN A 52 -16.79 -5.51 -10.72
CA ASN A 52 -17.07 -6.37 -9.58
C ASN A 52 -18.19 -7.38 -9.88
N ALA A 53 -19.27 -6.94 -10.52
CA ALA A 53 -20.35 -7.82 -10.95
C ALA A 53 -19.85 -8.90 -11.93
N MET A 54 -19.02 -8.50 -12.91
CA MET A 54 -18.38 -9.41 -13.86
C MET A 54 -17.49 -10.44 -13.15
N LEU A 55 -16.61 -10.00 -12.26
CA LEU A 55 -15.72 -10.91 -11.53
C LEU A 55 -16.49 -11.87 -10.63
N LEU A 56 -17.55 -11.41 -9.96
CA LEU A 56 -18.40 -12.26 -9.14
C LEU A 56 -19.12 -13.32 -9.97
N GLU A 57 -19.62 -12.97 -11.16
CA GLU A 57 -20.18 -13.89 -12.14
C GLU A 57 -19.17 -14.96 -12.55
N MET A 58 -17.96 -14.54 -12.91
CA MET A 58 -16.86 -15.43 -13.31
C MET A 58 -16.46 -16.37 -12.17
N ILE A 59 -16.35 -15.87 -10.94
CA ILE A 59 -16.03 -16.69 -9.77
C ILE A 59 -17.15 -17.69 -9.48
N LYS A 60 -18.41 -17.29 -9.61
CA LYS A 60 -19.55 -18.23 -9.46
C LYS A 60 -19.50 -19.33 -10.52
N GLN A 61 -19.10 -19.02 -11.75
CA GLN A 61 -19.01 -19.99 -12.84
C GLN A 61 -17.82 -20.93 -12.72
N TYR A 62 -16.63 -20.41 -12.38
CA TYR A 62 -15.37 -21.18 -12.40
C TYR A 62 -14.90 -21.62 -11.02
N GLY A 63 -15.47 -21.11 -9.95
CA GLY A 63 -15.07 -21.36 -8.57
C GLY A 63 -13.60 -21.02 -8.33
N LYS A 64 -12.93 -21.85 -7.55
CA LYS A 64 -11.51 -21.67 -7.20
C LYS A 64 -10.53 -21.77 -8.39
N LYS A 65 -11.02 -22.01 -9.60
CA LYS A 65 -10.19 -22.02 -10.81
C LYS A 65 -9.94 -20.62 -11.36
N PHE A 66 -10.69 -19.62 -10.94
CA PHE A 66 -10.50 -18.22 -11.29
C PHE A 66 -10.30 -17.38 -10.03
N LYS A 67 -9.21 -16.66 -9.96
CA LYS A 67 -8.80 -15.86 -8.80
C LYS A 67 -8.13 -14.59 -9.25
N VAL A 68 -8.25 -13.56 -8.42
CA VAL A 68 -7.66 -12.24 -8.63
C VAL A 68 -7.17 -11.64 -7.32
N ALA A 69 -6.38 -10.56 -7.39
CA ALA A 69 -5.98 -9.79 -6.23
C ALA A 69 -6.22 -8.29 -6.44
N PHE A 70 -6.41 -7.57 -5.35
CA PHE A 70 -6.61 -6.12 -5.34
C PHE A 70 -5.64 -5.42 -4.41
N SER A 71 -5.11 -4.29 -4.87
CA SER A 71 -4.46 -3.27 -4.07
C SER A 71 -5.37 -2.05 -4.10
N ILE A 72 -5.88 -1.63 -2.95
CA ILE A 72 -6.83 -0.51 -2.83
C ILE A 72 -6.30 0.44 -1.78
N SER A 73 -5.92 1.65 -2.15
CA SER A 73 -5.38 2.61 -1.19
C SER A 73 -6.39 3.01 -0.11
N GLY A 74 -5.91 3.34 1.07
CA GLY A 74 -6.76 3.78 2.18
C GLY A 74 -7.58 5.02 1.84
N THR A 75 -6.99 5.98 1.12
CA THR A 75 -7.66 7.20 0.66
C THR A 75 -8.78 6.90 -0.34
N ALA A 76 -8.59 5.93 -1.24
CA ALA A 76 -9.65 5.50 -2.15
C ALA A 76 -10.77 4.79 -1.39
N LEU A 77 -10.44 3.93 -0.41
CA LEU A 77 -11.44 3.29 0.45
C LEU A 77 -12.27 4.30 1.23
N GLU A 78 -11.66 5.36 1.77
CA GLU A 78 -12.39 6.44 2.47
C GLU A 78 -13.37 7.15 1.54
N GLN A 79 -12.95 7.53 0.33
CA GLN A 79 -13.83 8.15 -0.65
C GLN A 79 -14.99 7.21 -1.04
N LEU A 80 -14.70 5.93 -1.27
CA LEU A 80 -15.70 4.94 -1.64
C LEU A 80 -16.70 4.66 -0.51
N GLU A 81 -16.27 4.68 0.76
CA GLU A 81 -17.19 4.59 1.90
C GLU A 81 -18.11 5.80 2.01
N ILE A 82 -17.63 6.99 1.65
CA ILE A 82 -18.39 8.25 1.74
C ILE A 82 -19.37 8.37 0.57
N TYR A 83 -18.89 8.21 -0.65
CA TYR A 83 -19.61 8.58 -1.87
C TYR A 83 -20.26 7.39 -2.59
N VAL A 84 -19.71 6.17 -2.45
CA VAL A 84 -20.18 4.97 -3.17
C VAL A 84 -20.16 3.74 -2.25
N PRO A 85 -20.92 3.72 -1.14
CA PRO A 85 -20.88 2.62 -0.18
C PRO A 85 -21.24 1.26 -0.77
N GLU A 86 -22.02 1.21 -1.84
CA GLU A 86 -22.34 0.00 -2.58
C GLU A 86 -21.11 -0.69 -3.19
N PHE A 87 -20.04 0.06 -3.47
CA PHE A 87 -18.77 -0.54 -3.87
C PHE A 87 -18.19 -1.40 -2.75
N ILE A 88 -18.20 -0.90 -1.53
CA ILE A 88 -17.67 -1.65 -0.36
C ILE A 88 -18.45 -2.95 -0.16
N GLU A 89 -19.78 -2.91 -0.29
CA GLU A 89 -20.60 -4.13 -0.19
C GLU A 89 -20.28 -5.13 -1.31
N SER A 90 -20.13 -4.66 -2.55
CA SER A 90 -19.76 -5.51 -3.68
C SER A 90 -18.37 -6.14 -3.53
N MET A 91 -17.41 -5.43 -2.89
CA MET A 91 -16.09 -5.96 -2.57
C MET A 91 -16.13 -6.99 -1.44
N LYS A 92 -17.03 -6.84 -0.46
CA LYS A 92 -17.27 -7.86 0.57
C LYS A 92 -17.80 -9.14 -0.06
N ASP A 93 -18.77 -9.04 -0.98
CA ASP A 93 -19.28 -10.19 -1.73
C ASP A 93 -18.16 -10.95 -2.45
N LEU A 94 -17.23 -10.21 -3.08
CA LEU A 94 -16.05 -10.79 -3.72
C LEU A 94 -15.08 -11.43 -2.70
N ALA A 95 -14.83 -10.78 -1.58
CA ALA A 95 -13.96 -11.29 -0.51
C ALA A 95 -14.48 -12.60 0.10
N ASP A 96 -15.81 -12.72 0.26
CA ASP A 96 -16.49 -13.88 0.84
C ASP A 96 -16.42 -15.13 -0.06
N THR A 97 -16.17 -14.96 -1.36
CA THR A 97 -15.93 -16.09 -2.27
C THR A 97 -14.68 -16.89 -1.93
N GLY A 98 -13.70 -16.28 -1.24
CA GLY A 98 -12.39 -16.84 -0.99
C GLY A 98 -11.52 -17.00 -2.25
N CYS A 99 -11.88 -16.32 -3.35
CA CYS A 99 -11.14 -16.27 -4.61
C CYS A 99 -10.45 -14.92 -4.86
N VAL A 100 -10.57 -13.99 -3.93
CA VAL A 100 -9.99 -12.65 -4.00
C VAL A 100 -8.99 -12.46 -2.87
N GLU A 101 -7.79 -11.99 -3.20
CA GLU A 101 -6.76 -11.61 -2.25
C GLU A 101 -6.61 -10.09 -2.21
N PHE A 102 -6.45 -9.54 -0.99
CA PHE A 102 -6.10 -8.12 -0.81
C PHE A 102 -4.61 -7.99 -0.56
N LEU A 103 -3.99 -7.02 -1.24
CA LEU A 103 -2.59 -6.66 -1.10
C LEU A 103 -2.45 -5.51 -0.11
N SER A 104 -1.31 -5.41 0.56
CA SER A 104 -0.96 -4.24 1.36
C SER A 104 -0.26 -3.20 0.50
N GLU A 105 -0.50 -1.94 0.82
CA GLU A 105 0.20 -0.78 0.24
C GLU A 105 0.34 0.35 1.27
N THR A 106 0.89 1.51 0.89
CA THR A 106 0.82 2.72 1.72
C THR A 106 -0.60 3.25 1.77
N TYR A 107 -1.07 3.67 2.94
CA TYR A 107 -2.45 4.14 3.13
C TYR A 107 -2.84 5.27 2.17
N ALA A 108 -1.96 6.23 2.04
CA ALA A 108 -2.17 7.44 1.24
C ALA A 108 -1.68 7.33 -0.21
N HIS A 109 -1.24 6.16 -0.66
CA HIS A 109 -0.55 6.01 -1.96
C HIS A 109 0.61 6.98 -2.10
N SER A 110 1.45 7.01 -1.07
CA SER A 110 2.49 8.02 -0.86
C SER A 110 3.88 7.57 -1.32
N LEU A 111 4.79 8.54 -1.42
CA LEU A 111 6.22 8.28 -1.65
C LEU A 111 7.02 8.06 -0.36
N ALA A 112 6.34 7.78 0.76
CA ALA A 112 6.98 7.63 2.07
C ALA A 112 8.08 6.56 2.10
N SER A 113 7.99 5.53 1.27
CA SER A 113 9.04 4.50 1.15
C SER A 113 10.41 5.03 0.71
N LEU A 114 10.45 6.20 0.06
CA LEU A 114 11.66 6.86 -0.41
C LEU A 114 12.15 7.96 0.54
N GLU A 115 11.23 8.56 1.32
CA GLU A 115 11.48 9.83 2.02
C GLU A 115 11.47 9.70 3.55
N ASP A 116 10.58 8.87 4.10
CA ASP A 116 10.38 8.73 5.56
C ASP A 116 10.02 7.28 5.91
N PRO A 117 11.01 6.45 6.30
CA PRO A 117 10.78 5.05 6.65
C PRO A 117 9.79 4.83 7.81
N ASP A 118 9.74 5.75 8.78
CA ASP A 118 8.83 5.64 9.91
C ASP A 118 7.38 5.89 9.46
N GLU A 119 7.18 6.88 8.60
CA GLU A 119 5.89 7.18 7.96
C GLU A 119 5.45 6.02 7.06
N PHE A 120 6.37 5.46 6.27
CA PHE A 120 6.10 4.30 5.44
C PHE A 120 5.54 3.14 6.25
N VAL A 121 6.21 2.77 7.35
CA VAL A 121 5.77 1.69 8.24
C VAL A 121 4.42 2.01 8.90
N ALA A 122 4.19 3.28 9.29
CA ALA A 122 2.92 3.70 9.89
C ALA A 122 1.76 3.55 8.91
N GLN A 123 1.92 4.04 7.68
CA GLN A 123 0.89 3.95 6.63
C GLN A 123 0.55 2.51 6.26
N VAL A 124 1.56 1.63 6.13
CA VAL A 124 1.35 0.22 5.84
C VAL A 124 0.56 -0.47 6.96
N LYS A 125 0.85 -0.15 8.24
CA LYS A 125 0.09 -0.69 9.38
C LYS A 125 -1.36 -0.18 9.41
N ASP A 126 -1.58 1.08 9.09
CA ASP A 126 -2.93 1.65 9.07
C ASP A 126 -3.74 1.12 7.89
N HIS A 127 -3.09 0.87 6.76
CA HIS A 127 -3.70 0.18 5.63
C HIS A 127 -4.13 -1.26 5.97
N ASP A 128 -3.26 -2.05 6.63
CA ASP A 128 -3.61 -3.40 7.09
C ASP A 128 -4.84 -3.39 8.01
N LYS A 129 -4.88 -2.44 8.97
CA LYS A 129 -6.07 -2.26 9.84
C LYS A 129 -7.33 -1.96 9.04
N LYS A 130 -7.24 -1.08 8.04
CA LYS A 130 -8.37 -0.69 7.19
C LYS A 130 -8.90 -1.89 6.39
N ILE A 131 -8.01 -2.64 5.74
CA ILE A 131 -8.37 -3.85 4.99
C ILE A 131 -9.00 -4.90 5.92
N PHE A 132 -8.42 -5.10 7.12
CA PHE A 132 -9.00 -6.03 8.08
C PHE A 132 -10.38 -5.59 8.57
N GLN A 133 -10.57 -4.31 8.86
CA GLN A 133 -11.87 -3.77 9.29
C GLN A 133 -12.97 -3.96 8.24
N LEU A 134 -12.65 -3.78 6.97
CA LEU A 134 -13.63 -3.86 5.89
C LEU A 134 -13.88 -5.29 5.40
N PHE A 135 -12.82 -6.10 5.29
CA PHE A 135 -12.88 -7.39 4.59
C PHE A 135 -12.46 -8.59 5.45
N GLY A 136 -12.04 -8.37 6.71
CA GLY A 136 -11.62 -9.45 7.62
C GLY A 136 -10.36 -10.20 7.17
N LYS A 137 -9.50 -9.57 6.37
CA LYS A 137 -8.28 -10.16 5.80
C LYS A 137 -7.05 -9.36 6.21
N HIS A 138 -5.97 -10.07 6.55
CA HIS A 138 -4.65 -9.48 6.70
C HIS A 138 -3.82 -9.74 5.45
N PRO A 139 -3.38 -8.72 4.72
CA PRO A 139 -2.50 -8.89 3.56
C PRO A 139 -1.17 -9.52 3.94
N VAL A 140 -0.68 -10.43 3.10
CA VAL A 140 0.63 -11.08 3.27
C VAL A 140 1.61 -10.78 2.14
N VAL A 141 1.12 -10.13 1.09
CA VAL A 141 1.89 -9.64 -0.05
C VAL A 141 1.75 -8.13 -0.12
N PHE A 142 2.86 -7.47 -0.33
CA PHE A 142 2.96 -6.03 -0.41
C PHE A 142 3.08 -5.56 -1.86
N ARG A 143 2.45 -4.44 -2.18
CA ARG A 143 2.60 -3.72 -3.43
C ARG A 143 2.83 -2.25 -3.09
N ASN A 144 3.98 -1.71 -3.41
CA ASN A 144 4.26 -0.31 -3.14
C ASN A 144 3.55 0.63 -4.13
N THR A 145 3.35 1.88 -3.70
CA THR A 145 2.92 2.98 -4.55
C THR A 145 3.66 2.94 -5.88
N GLU A 146 2.92 2.99 -6.99
CA GLU A 146 3.46 3.06 -8.36
C GLU A 146 4.44 1.92 -8.71
N LEU A 147 4.34 0.78 -8.04
CA LEU A 147 5.30 -0.33 -8.11
C LEU A 147 6.74 0.08 -7.80
N ILE A 148 6.93 1.19 -7.07
CA ILE A 148 8.26 1.66 -6.67
C ILE A 148 8.94 0.60 -5.80
N TYR A 149 10.16 0.24 -6.18
CA TYR A 149 10.90 -0.81 -5.52
C TYR A 149 12.40 -0.62 -5.65
N ASP A 150 13.11 -0.90 -4.58
CA ASP A 150 14.56 -1.12 -4.51
C ASP A 150 14.89 -2.11 -3.39
N ASP A 151 16.18 -2.35 -3.18
CA ASP A 151 16.66 -3.29 -2.17
C ASP A 151 16.38 -2.78 -0.73
N ASP A 152 16.42 -1.47 -0.48
CA ASP A 152 16.10 -0.88 0.84
C ASP A 152 14.62 -1.04 1.18
N ILE A 153 13.74 -0.80 0.23
CA ILE A 153 12.30 -1.06 0.38
C ILE A 153 12.06 -2.54 0.67
N SER A 154 12.78 -3.45 -0.01
CA SER A 154 12.63 -4.88 0.24
C SER A 154 12.99 -5.28 1.66
N ALA A 155 14.04 -4.68 2.23
CA ALA A 155 14.45 -4.91 3.61
C ALA A 155 13.37 -4.43 4.59
N MET A 156 12.80 -3.23 4.38
CA MET A 156 11.69 -2.71 5.20
C MET A 156 10.46 -3.61 5.12
N VAL A 157 10.07 -4.04 3.93
CA VAL A 157 8.90 -4.91 3.70
C VAL A 157 9.09 -6.27 4.37
N GLN A 158 10.27 -6.89 4.26
CA GLN A 158 10.57 -8.13 4.96
C GLN A 158 10.51 -7.96 6.48
N ASN A 159 11.04 -6.85 7.01
CA ASN A 159 11.00 -6.56 8.45
C ASN A 159 9.58 -6.36 8.98
N MET A 160 8.66 -5.86 8.18
CA MET A 160 7.23 -5.80 8.50
C MET A 160 6.53 -7.16 8.47
N GLY A 161 7.20 -8.24 8.00
CA GLY A 161 6.69 -9.62 8.03
C GLY A 161 6.03 -10.09 6.74
N PHE A 162 5.99 -9.30 5.68
CA PHE A 162 5.46 -9.71 4.38
C PHE A 162 6.28 -10.85 3.77
N LYS A 163 5.64 -11.66 2.94
CA LYS A 163 6.23 -12.84 2.30
C LYS A 163 6.59 -12.61 0.82
N GLY A 164 5.99 -11.60 0.22
CA GLY A 164 6.27 -11.22 -1.14
C GLY A 164 5.99 -9.76 -1.40
N VAL A 165 6.60 -9.25 -2.46
CA VAL A 165 6.37 -7.92 -2.99
C VAL A 165 6.12 -7.99 -4.48
N ILE A 166 5.19 -7.17 -4.95
CA ILE A 166 4.90 -7.00 -6.37
C ILE A 166 5.59 -5.73 -6.86
N THR A 167 6.34 -5.84 -7.96
CA THR A 167 7.05 -4.71 -8.55
C THR A 167 7.10 -4.82 -10.08
N GLU A 168 7.71 -3.85 -10.72
CA GLU A 168 7.86 -3.78 -12.17
C GLU A 168 8.94 -4.76 -12.67
N GLY A 169 8.70 -5.34 -13.85
CA GLY A 169 9.69 -6.11 -14.60
C GLY A 169 10.56 -5.23 -15.49
N ALA A 170 11.29 -4.27 -14.89
CA ALA A 170 12.07 -3.28 -15.62
C ALA A 170 13.20 -3.93 -16.44
N LYS A 171 13.23 -3.68 -17.77
CA LYS A 171 14.19 -4.32 -18.71
C LYS A 171 15.64 -4.06 -18.35
N HIS A 172 15.97 -2.84 -17.88
CA HIS A 172 17.35 -2.48 -17.54
C HIS A 172 17.86 -3.23 -16.29
N ILE A 173 16.96 -3.69 -15.41
CA ILE A 173 17.28 -4.55 -14.26
C ILE A 173 17.31 -6.02 -14.68
N LEU A 174 16.32 -6.45 -15.44
CA LEU A 174 16.21 -7.85 -15.89
C LEU A 174 17.31 -8.23 -16.88
N GLY A 175 17.75 -7.30 -17.74
CA GLY A 175 18.67 -7.62 -18.85
C GLY A 175 18.07 -8.67 -19.76
N TRP A 176 18.67 -9.87 -19.79
CA TRP A 176 18.20 -11.02 -20.55
C TRP A 176 17.19 -11.92 -19.82
N LYS A 177 16.98 -11.69 -18.51
CA LYS A 177 16.05 -12.48 -17.69
C LYS A 177 14.58 -12.15 -18.05
N SER A 178 13.70 -13.12 -17.84
CA SER A 178 12.26 -12.93 -18.03
C SER A 178 11.56 -12.46 -16.75
N PRO A 179 10.53 -11.62 -16.84
CA PRO A 179 9.67 -11.28 -15.69
C PRO A 179 8.75 -12.44 -15.25
N ASN A 180 8.70 -13.52 -16.03
CA ASN A 180 7.76 -14.63 -15.83
C ASN A 180 8.28 -15.70 -14.85
N TYR A 181 9.15 -15.30 -13.94
CA TYR A 181 9.66 -16.10 -12.84
C TYR A 181 9.44 -15.41 -11.50
N VAL A 182 9.53 -16.20 -10.43
CA VAL A 182 9.64 -15.65 -9.07
C VAL A 182 11.12 -15.41 -8.77
N TYR A 183 11.45 -14.22 -8.27
CA TYR A 183 12.80 -13.87 -7.83
C TYR A 183 12.82 -13.68 -6.29
N SER A 184 14.00 -13.39 -5.74
CA SER A 184 14.21 -12.95 -4.37
C SER A 184 15.09 -11.70 -4.35
N SER A 185 15.00 -10.92 -3.28
CA SER A 185 15.93 -9.81 -3.04
C SER A 185 17.22 -10.33 -2.40
N PRO A 186 18.40 -9.82 -2.80
CA PRO A 186 19.67 -10.18 -2.17
C PRO A 186 19.76 -9.76 -0.71
N VAL A 187 19.11 -8.65 -0.33
CA VAL A 187 19.12 -8.13 1.06
C VAL A 187 17.94 -8.63 1.90
N ALA A 188 16.90 -9.14 1.25
CA ALA A 188 15.70 -9.70 1.88
C ALA A 188 15.39 -11.11 1.32
N PRO A 189 16.23 -12.14 1.57
CA PRO A 189 16.16 -13.42 0.88
C PRO A 189 14.91 -14.25 1.17
N LYS A 190 14.15 -13.91 2.22
CA LYS A 190 12.86 -14.56 2.53
C LYS A 190 11.68 -13.93 1.77
N LEU A 191 11.89 -12.75 1.19
CA LEU A 191 10.88 -12.02 0.42
C LEU A 191 10.92 -12.47 -1.04
N LYS A 192 9.80 -12.92 -1.58
CA LYS A 192 9.67 -13.27 -2.99
C LYS A 192 9.23 -12.06 -3.79
N LEU A 193 9.83 -11.88 -4.96
CA LEU A 193 9.53 -10.80 -5.89
C LEU A 193 8.68 -11.34 -7.04
N LEU A 194 7.52 -10.73 -7.23
CA LEU A 194 6.60 -11.00 -8.33
C LEU A 194 6.65 -9.81 -9.31
N LEU A 195 7.12 -10.06 -10.51
CA LEU A 195 7.42 -9.02 -11.49
C LEU A 195 6.26 -8.86 -12.48
N LYS A 196 5.78 -7.62 -12.66
CA LYS A 196 4.80 -7.30 -13.69
C LYS A 196 5.35 -7.69 -15.08
N ASN A 197 4.57 -8.43 -15.85
CA ASN A 197 4.80 -8.54 -17.28
C ASN A 197 4.20 -7.30 -17.96
N SER A 198 5.02 -6.28 -18.18
CA SER A 198 4.59 -4.99 -18.71
C SER A 198 3.96 -5.12 -20.07
N LYS A 199 4.60 -5.88 -20.99
CA LYS A 199 4.09 -6.04 -22.35
C LYS A 199 2.68 -6.61 -22.38
N LEU A 200 2.44 -7.71 -21.71
CA LEU A 200 1.13 -8.36 -21.69
C LEU A 200 0.09 -7.56 -20.90
N SER A 201 0.50 -6.88 -19.81
CA SER A 201 -0.38 -5.99 -19.07
C SER A 201 -0.81 -4.78 -19.90
N ASP A 202 0.12 -4.13 -20.58
CA ASP A 202 -0.10 -2.94 -21.41
C ASP A 202 -0.89 -3.26 -22.69
N ASP A 203 -0.82 -4.50 -23.19
CA ASP A 203 -1.67 -4.96 -24.29
C ASP A 203 -3.16 -4.91 -23.94
N ILE A 204 -3.51 -5.18 -22.67
CA ILE A 204 -4.88 -5.04 -22.16
C ILE A 204 -5.19 -3.59 -21.79
N SER A 205 -4.31 -2.94 -21.03
CA SER A 205 -4.60 -1.63 -20.44
C SER A 205 -4.64 -0.50 -21.46
N PHE A 206 -3.71 -0.51 -22.43
CA PHE A 206 -3.49 0.64 -23.32
C PHE A 206 -3.75 0.34 -24.80
N ARG A 207 -3.48 -0.89 -25.25
CA ARG A 207 -3.57 -1.23 -26.66
C ARG A 207 -4.86 -1.90 -27.09
N PHE A 208 -5.69 -2.33 -26.13
CA PHE A 208 -6.88 -3.15 -26.39
C PHE A 208 -7.83 -2.54 -27.43
N SER A 209 -8.12 -1.23 -27.35
CA SER A 209 -9.03 -0.51 -28.27
C SER A 209 -8.29 0.20 -29.40
N ASN A 210 -6.96 0.07 -29.50
CA ASN A 210 -6.19 0.75 -30.54
C ASN A 210 -6.27 -0.02 -31.86
N SER A 211 -7.09 0.47 -32.79
CA SER A 211 -7.26 -0.12 -34.12
C SER A 211 -6.00 -0.11 -34.98
N ASP A 212 -5.05 0.78 -34.71
CA ASP A 212 -3.79 0.89 -35.44
C ASP A 212 -2.73 -0.09 -34.94
N TRP A 213 -3.00 -0.74 -33.80
CA TRP A 213 -2.10 -1.76 -33.28
C TRP A 213 -2.12 -3.01 -34.15
N ALA A 214 -0.94 -3.47 -34.58
CA ALA A 214 -0.79 -4.62 -35.47
C ALA A 214 -1.47 -5.91 -34.98
N SER A 215 -1.71 -6.02 -33.67
CA SER A 215 -2.38 -7.18 -33.07
C SER A 215 -3.85 -6.94 -32.77
N TYR A 216 -4.43 -5.83 -33.20
CA TYR A 216 -5.88 -5.57 -33.07
C TYR A 216 -6.70 -6.45 -34.02
N PRO A 217 -7.88 -6.95 -33.64
CA PRO A 217 -8.43 -6.92 -32.28
C PRO A 217 -7.75 -7.96 -31.38
N LEU A 218 -7.66 -7.63 -30.08
CA LEU A 218 -7.17 -8.58 -29.07
C LEU A 218 -8.33 -9.43 -28.58
N THR A 219 -8.32 -10.72 -28.91
CA THR A 219 -9.30 -11.70 -28.44
C THR A 219 -8.72 -12.56 -27.33
N ALA A 220 -9.58 -13.16 -26.47
CA ALA A 220 -9.15 -13.93 -25.32
C ALA A 220 -8.38 -15.21 -25.69
N ASP A 221 -8.80 -15.89 -26.77
CA ASP A 221 -8.08 -17.06 -27.32
C ASP A 221 -6.68 -16.68 -27.79
N LYS A 222 -6.56 -15.60 -28.58
CA LYS A 222 -5.28 -15.08 -29.07
C LYS A 222 -4.35 -14.71 -27.91
N TYR A 223 -4.87 -14.05 -26.89
CA TYR A 223 -4.08 -13.66 -25.72
C TYR A 223 -3.61 -14.85 -24.91
N ILE A 224 -4.46 -15.83 -24.71
CA ILE A 224 -4.10 -17.07 -24.02
C ILE A 224 -3.11 -17.90 -24.86
N ASP A 225 -3.22 -17.91 -26.19
CA ASP A 225 -2.25 -18.56 -27.07
C ASP A 225 -0.86 -17.93 -26.96
N TRP A 226 -0.75 -16.61 -26.79
CA TRP A 226 0.53 -15.95 -26.51
C TRP A 226 1.13 -16.43 -25.19
N ILE A 227 0.34 -16.50 -24.14
CA ILE A 227 0.81 -17.01 -22.83
C ILE A 227 1.19 -18.49 -22.92
N ALA A 228 0.42 -19.30 -23.64
CA ALA A 228 0.70 -20.72 -23.82
C ALA A 228 2.01 -20.94 -24.61
N SER A 229 2.34 -20.06 -25.55
CA SER A 229 3.54 -20.14 -26.38
C SER A 229 4.84 -19.68 -25.70
N LEU A 230 4.77 -19.09 -24.52
CA LEU A 230 5.96 -18.79 -23.72
C LEU A 230 6.75 -20.09 -23.41
N PRO A 231 8.09 -20.01 -23.18
CA PRO A 231 8.90 -21.17 -22.78
C PRO A 231 8.26 -21.97 -21.63
N GLU A 232 8.43 -23.28 -21.60
CA GLU A 232 7.83 -24.16 -20.56
C GLU A 232 8.33 -23.84 -19.16
N GLU A 233 9.56 -23.36 -19.05
CA GLU A 233 10.21 -22.95 -17.80
C GLU A 233 9.58 -21.69 -17.21
N GLU A 234 8.99 -20.83 -18.04
CA GLU A 234 8.27 -19.62 -17.63
C GLU A 234 6.89 -20.01 -17.12
N GLN A 235 6.79 -20.21 -15.80
CA GLN A 235 5.61 -20.77 -15.16
C GLN A 235 4.61 -19.74 -14.63
N LEU A 236 4.97 -18.45 -14.64
CA LEU A 236 4.16 -17.38 -14.03
C LEU A 236 4.04 -16.20 -14.98
N VAL A 237 2.85 -15.69 -15.14
CA VAL A 237 2.60 -14.40 -15.80
C VAL A 237 1.84 -13.50 -14.85
N ASN A 238 2.51 -12.45 -14.36
CA ASN A 238 1.88 -11.43 -13.51
C ASN A 238 1.31 -10.32 -14.38
N LEU A 239 0.02 -10.11 -14.29
CA LEU A 239 -0.72 -9.09 -15.05
C LEU A 239 -1.24 -8.02 -14.07
N PHE A 240 -0.65 -6.85 -14.17
CA PHE A 240 -1.05 -5.69 -13.38
C PHE A 240 -1.72 -4.64 -14.27
N MET A 241 -2.80 -4.09 -13.77
CA MET A 241 -3.47 -2.94 -14.38
C MET A 241 -4.30 -2.17 -13.35
N ASN A 242 -4.52 -0.91 -13.65
CA ASN A 242 -5.50 -0.13 -12.92
C ASN A 242 -6.89 -0.70 -13.20
N TYR A 243 -7.74 -0.73 -12.18
CA TYR A 243 -9.07 -1.33 -12.30
C TYR A 243 -9.98 -0.52 -13.23
N GLU A 244 -9.69 0.77 -13.39
CA GLU A 244 -10.29 1.69 -14.35
C GLU A 244 -10.10 1.24 -15.80
N THR A 245 -9.20 0.30 -16.06
CA THR A 245 -9.08 -0.36 -17.37
C THR A 245 -10.43 -0.88 -17.85
N PHE A 246 -11.26 -1.42 -16.95
CA PHE A 246 -12.57 -1.98 -17.30
C PHE A 246 -13.67 -0.93 -17.24
N GLY A 247 -13.95 -0.29 -18.35
CA GLY A 247 -15.11 0.60 -18.52
C GLY A 247 -14.79 2.10 -18.52
N GLU A 248 -13.68 2.54 -17.93
CA GLU A 248 -13.25 3.95 -17.98
C GLU A 248 -12.15 4.15 -19.02
N MET A 249 -11.03 3.42 -18.94
CA MET A 249 -9.93 3.53 -19.91
C MET A 249 -10.23 2.76 -21.20
N GLN A 250 -10.77 1.55 -21.08
CA GLN A 250 -11.28 0.76 -22.20
C GLN A 250 -12.80 0.75 -22.09
N PRO A 251 -13.52 1.51 -22.94
CA PRO A 251 -14.98 1.60 -22.89
C PRO A 251 -15.65 0.23 -23.02
N ARG A 252 -16.84 0.09 -22.47
CA ARG A 252 -17.59 -1.17 -22.51
C ARG A 252 -17.79 -1.67 -23.95
N GLU A 253 -18.00 -0.75 -24.86
CA GLU A 253 -18.22 -1.00 -26.30
C GLU A 253 -16.97 -1.59 -26.98
N SER A 254 -15.80 -1.48 -26.37
CA SER A 254 -14.57 -2.11 -26.87
C SER A 254 -14.60 -3.63 -26.79
N GLY A 255 -15.50 -4.21 -25.98
CA GLY A 255 -15.57 -5.65 -25.72
C GLY A 255 -14.62 -6.12 -24.61
N ILE A 256 -14.05 -5.21 -23.79
CA ILE A 256 -13.10 -5.56 -22.73
C ILE A 256 -13.70 -6.48 -21.66
N PHE A 257 -14.99 -6.31 -21.35
CA PHE A 257 -15.70 -7.17 -20.39
C PHE A 257 -15.88 -8.59 -20.94
N GLU A 258 -16.25 -8.72 -22.21
CA GLU A 258 -16.42 -10.00 -22.89
C GLU A 258 -15.08 -10.73 -23.04
N PHE A 259 -14.01 -9.96 -23.35
CA PHE A 259 -12.64 -10.48 -23.35
C PHE A 259 -12.28 -11.08 -21.99
N MET A 260 -12.49 -10.34 -20.89
CA MET A 260 -12.15 -10.81 -19.54
C MET A 260 -12.98 -12.05 -19.14
N LYS A 261 -14.28 -12.06 -19.43
CA LYS A 261 -15.15 -13.22 -19.16
C LYS A 261 -14.74 -14.50 -19.91
N ALA A 262 -14.17 -14.36 -21.09
CA ALA A 262 -13.75 -15.48 -21.92
C ALA A 262 -12.41 -16.09 -21.51
N LEU A 263 -11.52 -15.31 -20.84
CA LEU A 263 -10.17 -15.75 -20.48
C LEU A 263 -10.11 -17.08 -19.72
N PRO A 264 -10.94 -17.34 -18.68
CA PRO A 264 -10.82 -18.57 -17.89
C PRO A 264 -11.13 -19.81 -18.70
N ARG A 265 -12.03 -19.73 -19.68
CA ARG A 265 -12.35 -20.85 -20.57
C ARG A 265 -11.14 -21.24 -21.39
N PHE A 266 -10.56 -20.28 -22.13
CA PHE A 266 -9.39 -20.54 -22.99
C PHE A 266 -8.15 -20.93 -22.18
N ALA A 267 -7.97 -20.36 -20.99
CA ALA A 267 -6.90 -20.76 -20.09
C ALA A 267 -7.02 -22.23 -19.66
N ALA A 268 -8.24 -22.65 -19.30
CA ALA A 268 -8.51 -24.05 -18.93
C ALA A 268 -8.25 -25.03 -20.08
N GLU A 269 -8.58 -24.68 -21.33
CA GLU A 269 -8.31 -25.47 -22.53
C GLU A 269 -6.81 -25.67 -22.76
N LYS A 270 -5.95 -24.72 -22.32
CA LYS A 270 -4.48 -24.77 -22.42
C LYS A 270 -3.80 -25.29 -21.14
N GLY A 271 -4.57 -25.66 -20.10
CA GLY A 271 -4.02 -26.09 -18.81
C GLY A 271 -3.32 -24.98 -18.03
N ILE A 272 -3.74 -23.70 -18.22
CA ILE A 272 -3.25 -22.53 -17.51
C ILE A 272 -4.19 -22.26 -16.32
N GLU A 273 -3.61 -22.05 -15.14
CA GLU A 273 -4.36 -21.79 -13.90
C GLU A 273 -4.30 -20.31 -13.49
N PHE A 274 -5.25 -19.89 -12.64
CA PHE A 274 -5.22 -18.57 -12.02
C PHE A 274 -4.84 -18.69 -10.55
N PHE A 275 -3.76 -18.01 -10.16
CA PHE A 275 -3.26 -17.99 -8.80
C PHE A 275 -3.36 -16.60 -8.21
N THR A 276 -3.58 -16.54 -6.89
CA THR A 276 -3.34 -15.31 -6.14
C THR A 276 -1.85 -15.15 -5.84
N PRO A 277 -1.36 -13.93 -5.54
CA PRO A 277 0.04 -13.70 -5.17
C PRO A 277 0.52 -14.59 -4.02
N SER A 278 -0.29 -14.79 -2.97
CA SER A 278 0.03 -15.72 -1.87
C SER A 278 0.18 -17.16 -2.31
N GLU A 279 -0.65 -17.63 -3.24
CA GLU A 279 -0.52 -18.97 -3.81
C GLU A 279 0.76 -19.12 -4.62
N VAL A 280 1.12 -18.12 -5.41
CA VAL A 280 2.41 -18.08 -6.14
C VAL A 280 3.57 -18.18 -5.16
N ILE A 281 3.55 -17.36 -4.10
CA ILE A 281 4.61 -17.37 -3.09
C ILE A 281 4.72 -18.73 -2.40
N SER A 282 3.60 -19.39 -2.12
CA SER A 282 3.61 -20.69 -1.45
C SER A 282 4.05 -21.85 -2.34
N LYS A 283 3.65 -21.81 -3.63
CA LYS A 283 3.83 -22.94 -4.57
C LYS A 283 5.12 -22.86 -5.39
N MET A 284 5.60 -21.65 -5.74
CA MET A 284 6.72 -21.46 -6.64
C MET A 284 7.99 -21.06 -5.89
N LYS A 285 9.12 -21.60 -6.29
CA LYS A 285 10.44 -21.26 -5.74
C LYS A 285 11.04 -20.09 -6.51
N SER A 286 11.84 -19.28 -5.83
CA SER A 286 12.69 -18.28 -6.51
C SER A 286 13.70 -18.99 -7.42
N VAL A 287 13.88 -18.47 -8.62
CA VAL A 287 14.90 -18.96 -9.57
C VAL A 287 16.27 -18.29 -9.38
N GLY A 288 16.32 -17.20 -8.59
CA GLY A 288 17.54 -16.46 -8.31
C GLY A 288 17.25 -15.08 -7.73
N GLU A 289 18.32 -14.35 -7.49
CA GLU A 289 18.25 -13.00 -6.92
C GLU A 289 18.14 -11.95 -8.03
N MET A 290 17.43 -10.87 -7.69
CA MET A 290 17.31 -9.67 -8.52
C MET A 290 17.71 -8.45 -7.69
N PRO A 291 18.99 -8.02 -7.79
CA PRO A 291 19.44 -6.80 -7.12
C PRO A 291 18.87 -5.56 -7.82
N VAL A 292 18.35 -4.62 -7.02
CA VAL A 292 17.82 -3.34 -7.49
C VAL A 292 18.37 -2.24 -6.58
N MET A 293 19.50 -1.66 -7.00
CA MET A 293 20.22 -0.66 -6.20
C MET A 293 19.61 0.75 -6.24
N HIS A 294 18.82 1.03 -7.26
CA HIS A 294 18.15 2.33 -7.42
C HIS A 294 16.67 2.11 -7.65
N PRO A 295 15.80 2.97 -7.12
CA PRO A 295 14.36 2.81 -7.23
C PRO A 295 13.88 2.69 -8.68
N ILE A 296 13.13 1.65 -8.96
CA ILE A 296 12.38 1.44 -10.21
C ILE A 296 10.90 1.71 -9.97
N SER A 297 10.16 1.95 -11.04
CA SER A 297 8.69 2.08 -11.02
C SER A 297 8.10 1.52 -12.33
N TRP A 298 6.77 1.57 -12.46
CA TRP A 298 6.11 1.19 -13.70
C TRP A 298 5.97 2.35 -14.70
N ALA A 299 6.23 3.60 -14.27
CA ALA A 299 6.00 4.78 -15.09
C ALA A 299 6.99 4.92 -16.23
N ASP A 300 6.49 5.33 -17.37
CA ASP A 300 7.13 5.61 -18.65
C ASP A 300 8.21 4.59 -19.10
N GLU A 301 8.99 4.91 -20.14
CA GLU A 301 10.05 4.01 -20.62
C GLU A 301 11.26 3.92 -19.69
N ALA A 302 11.51 4.98 -18.90
CA ALA A 302 12.67 5.04 -18.00
C ALA A 302 12.56 4.05 -16.83
N ARG A 303 11.33 3.70 -16.45
CA ARG A 303 11.05 2.78 -15.33
C ARG A 303 11.77 3.20 -14.05
N ASP A 304 11.86 4.50 -13.79
CA ASP A 304 12.48 5.10 -12.62
C ASP A 304 11.44 5.96 -11.84
N THR A 305 11.89 6.78 -10.89
CA THR A 305 11.02 7.66 -10.09
C THR A 305 10.84 9.06 -10.68
N SER A 306 11.35 9.32 -11.89
CA SER A 306 11.35 10.67 -12.47
C SER A 306 9.95 11.21 -12.81
N ALA A 307 8.93 10.38 -12.85
CA ALA A 307 7.54 10.81 -12.97
C ALA A 307 7.09 11.67 -11.77
N TRP A 308 7.65 11.42 -10.59
CA TRP A 308 7.29 12.07 -9.31
C TRP A 308 8.40 12.95 -8.74
N LEU A 309 9.68 12.70 -9.11
CA LEU A 309 10.87 13.36 -8.55
C LEU A 309 11.81 13.89 -9.65
N GLY A 310 11.33 14.01 -10.88
CA GLY A 310 12.16 14.29 -12.06
C GLY A 310 12.56 15.75 -12.23
N ASN A 311 11.90 16.70 -11.58
CA ASN A 311 12.20 18.12 -11.67
C ASN A 311 12.28 18.78 -10.29
N THR A 312 12.81 20.01 -10.26
CA THR A 312 13.02 20.75 -9.01
C THR A 312 11.73 21.09 -8.27
N LEU A 313 10.60 21.30 -8.97
CA LEU A 313 9.31 21.59 -8.35
C LEU A 313 8.84 20.39 -7.52
N GLN A 314 8.90 19.20 -8.12
CA GLN A 314 8.53 17.94 -7.47
C GLN A 314 9.42 17.68 -6.25
N GLN A 315 10.74 17.78 -6.42
CA GLN A 315 11.71 17.54 -5.36
C GLN A 315 11.55 18.51 -4.18
N GLU A 316 11.28 19.79 -4.47
CA GLU A 316 11.06 20.79 -3.41
C GLU A 316 9.75 20.51 -2.66
N ALA A 317 8.67 20.21 -3.36
CA ALA A 317 7.38 19.90 -2.75
C ALA A 317 7.48 18.68 -1.83
N VAL A 318 8.06 17.58 -2.32
CA VAL A 318 8.26 16.34 -1.55
C VAL A 318 9.14 16.58 -0.33
N LYS A 319 10.31 17.18 -0.52
CA LYS A 319 11.25 17.47 0.57
C LYS A 319 10.61 18.36 1.64
N LYS A 320 9.88 19.39 1.23
CA LYS A 320 9.22 20.31 2.17
C LYS A 320 8.11 19.61 2.95
N LEU A 321 7.31 18.76 2.29
CA LEU A 321 6.29 17.98 2.95
C LEU A 321 6.92 17.08 4.04
N TYR A 322 7.84 16.19 3.67
CA TYR A 322 8.41 15.22 4.62
C TYR A 322 9.29 15.86 5.70
N SER A 323 9.76 17.10 5.51
CA SER A 323 10.52 17.82 6.55
C SER A 323 9.75 18.07 7.85
N ILE A 324 8.42 17.99 7.82
CA ILE A 324 7.58 18.22 9.00
C ILE A 324 6.99 16.92 9.57
N GLY A 325 7.29 15.76 9.00
CA GLY A 325 6.68 14.48 9.36
C GLY A 325 6.82 14.14 10.85
N GLU A 326 8.01 14.35 11.46
CA GLU A 326 8.21 14.11 12.88
C GLU A 326 7.28 14.98 13.75
N ARG A 327 7.09 16.25 13.39
CA ARG A 327 6.19 17.16 14.13
C ARG A 327 4.73 16.72 14.01
N VAL A 328 4.31 16.33 12.81
CA VAL A 328 2.95 15.84 12.55
C VAL A 328 2.65 14.58 13.37
N ARG A 329 3.60 13.66 13.47
CA ARG A 329 3.43 12.43 14.30
C ARG A 329 3.16 12.75 15.78
N LEU A 330 3.69 13.85 16.28
CA LEU A 330 3.47 14.33 17.66
C LEU A 330 2.14 15.09 17.84
N CYS A 331 1.54 15.60 16.77
CA CYS A 331 0.26 16.30 16.83
C CYS A 331 -0.85 15.37 17.32
N GLN A 332 -1.74 15.91 18.15
CA GLN A 332 -2.92 15.20 18.64
C GLN A 332 -4.17 15.50 17.80
N ASP A 333 -4.16 16.57 17.01
CA ASP A 333 -5.28 16.99 16.18
C ASP A 333 -5.50 15.96 15.05
N ARG A 334 -6.71 15.40 14.99
CA ARG A 334 -7.11 14.42 14.01
C ARG A 334 -7.16 14.99 12.58
N ARG A 335 -7.51 16.29 12.44
CA ARG A 335 -7.56 16.96 11.14
C ARG A 335 -6.16 17.12 10.55
N ILE A 336 -5.19 17.50 11.39
CA ILE A 336 -3.79 17.55 10.95
C ILE A 336 -3.30 16.17 10.49
N LYS A 337 -3.64 15.09 11.20
CA LYS A 337 -3.27 13.73 10.78
C LYS A 337 -3.95 13.30 9.50
N GLN A 338 -5.21 13.68 9.31
CA GLN A 338 -5.94 13.38 8.08
C GLN A 338 -5.37 14.16 6.89
N ASP A 339 -5.16 15.48 7.06
CA ASP A 339 -4.55 16.32 6.03
C ASP A 339 -3.14 15.82 5.66
N TRP A 340 -2.37 15.36 6.66
CA TRP A 340 -1.07 14.75 6.45
C TRP A 340 -1.14 13.55 5.49
N TYR A 341 -2.09 12.64 5.67
CA TYR A 341 -2.28 11.52 4.75
C TYR A 341 -2.66 12.00 3.36
N TYR A 342 -3.64 12.88 3.25
CA TYR A 342 -4.15 13.29 1.94
C TYR A 342 -3.14 14.09 1.12
N LEU A 343 -2.29 14.89 1.78
CA LEU A 343 -1.24 15.66 1.11
C LEU A 343 -0.07 14.81 0.61
N GLN A 344 0.08 13.58 1.07
CA GLN A 344 1.16 12.68 0.67
C GLN A 344 0.87 11.89 -0.61
N ALA A 345 -0.35 11.94 -1.17
CA ALA A 345 -0.67 11.19 -2.38
C ALA A 345 0.30 11.51 -3.52
N SER A 346 0.85 10.48 -4.14
CA SER A 346 1.85 10.61 -5.21
C SER A 346 1.34 11.43 -6.39
N ASP A 347 0.02 11.43 -6.61
CA ASP A 347 -0.65 12.19 -7.67
C ASP A 347 -0.34 13.69 -7.60
N HIS A 348 -0.28 14.27 -6.41
CA HIS A 348 0.03 15.71 -6.28
C HIS A 348 1.40 16.05 -6.89
N PHE A 349 2.39 15.17 -6.71
CA PHE A 349 3.72 15.35 -7.27
C PHE A 349 3.74 15.02 -8.76
N PHE A 350 2.98 14.00 -9.19
CA PHE A 350 2.83 13.66 -10.60
C PHE A 350 2.25 14.83 -11.41
N TYR A 351 1.27 15.56 -10.88
CA TYR A 351 0.68 16.75 -11.54
C TYR A 351 1.69 17.88 -11.77
N MET A 352 2.82 17.88 -11.04
CA MET A 352 3.92 18.85 -11.22
C MET A 352 4.97 18.36 -12.23
N SER A 353 4.81 17.18 -12.83
CA SER A 353 5.75 16.65 -13.82
C SER A 353 5.74 17.49 -15.09
N THR A 354 6.94 17.85 -15.55
CA THR A 354 7.16 18.51 -16.85
C THR A 354 7.56 17.50 -17.94
N LYS A 355 7.65 16.21 -17.59
CA LYS A 355 7.98 15.12 -18.48
C LYS A 355 6.75 14.71 -19.28
N HIS A 356 6.94 14.42 -20.55
CA HIS A 356 5.89 13.82 -21.36
C HIS A 356 5.90 12.32 -21.12
N ASN A 357 4.92 11.83 -20.37
CA ASN A 357 4.85 10.42 -19.98
C ASN A 357 3.79 9.71 -20.82
N GLU A 358 4.22 8.71 -21.60
CA GLU A 358 3.29 7.87 -22.38
C GLU A 358 2.45 6.97 -21.47
N ASP A 359 3.05 6.39 -20.43
CA ASP A 359 2.39 5.48 -19.49
C ASP A 359 1.71 6.21 -18.30
N GLY A 360 2.03 7.49 -18.09
CA GLY A 360 1.49 8.31 -17.01
C GLY A 360 0.15 8.99 -17.31
N SER A 361 -0.45 8.70 -18.46
CA SER A 361 -1.71 9.32 -18.89
C SER A 361 -2.89 9.07 -17.94
N VAL A 362 -2.84 7.97 -17.16
CA VAL A 362 -3.89 7.64 -16.18
C VAL A 362 -4.02 8.73 -15.12
N HIS A 363 -2.91 9.18 -14.55
CA HIS A 363 -2.91 10.23 -13.54
C HIS A 363 -3.24 11.59 -14.15
N SER A 364 -2.65 11.94 -15.29
CA SER A 364 -2.93 13.22 -15.97
C SER A 364 -4.37 13.32 -16.47
N HIS A 365 -5.04 12.21 -16.73
CA HIS A 365 -6.46 12.20 -17.09
C HIS A 365 -7.35 12.80 -16.00
N TYR A 366 -6.95 12.68 -14.73
CA TYR A 366 -7.70 13.19 -13.58
C TYR A 366 -7.08 14.42 -12.94
N SER A 367 -6.03 15.01 -13.53
CA SER A 367 -5.42 16.24 -13.00
C SER A 367 -6.40 17.41 -13.09
N PRO A 368 -6.64 18.12 -11.98
CA PRO A 368 -7.48 19.32 -11.98
C PRO A 368 -6.76 20.57 -12.48
N TYR A 369 -5.48 20.46 -12.89
CA TYR A 369 -4.62 21.60 -13.20
C TYR A 369 -4.31 21.70 -14.69
N ASP A 370 -4.27 22.93 -15.20
CA ASP A 370 -3.92 23.23 -16.59
C ASP A 370 -2.41 23.15 -16.85
N SER A 371 -1.59 23.21 -15.80
CA SER A 371 -0.14 23.14 -15.94
C SER A 371 0.56 22.62 -14.67
N PRO A 372 1.77 22.06 -14.81
CA PRO A 372 2.59 21.66 -13.67
C PRO A 372 2.90 22.81 -12.70
N TYR A 373 3.04 24.02 -13.19
CA TYR A 373 3.29 25.23 -12.39
C TYR A 373 2.08 25.63 -11.55
N THR A 374 0.87 25.49 -12.11
CA THR A 374 -0.38 25.71 -11.38
C THR A 374 -0.53 24.68 -10.27
N ALA A 375 -0.25 23.40 -10.57
CA ALA A 375 -0.25 22.32 -9.59
C ALA A 375 0.72 22.60 -8.44
N PHE A 376 1.96 22.97 -8.75
CA PHE A 376 2.98 23.32 -7.77
C PHE A 376 2.55 24.50 -6.89
N THR A 377 2.09 25.59 -7.49
CA THR A 377 1.69 26.80 -6.75
C THR A 377 0.53 26.50 -5.81
N ASN A 378 -0.50 25.78 -6.30
CA ASN A 378 -1.65 25.40 -5.48
C ASN A 378 -1.24 24.52 -4.30
N TYR A 379 -0.43 23.49 -4.57
CA TYR A 379 0.05 22.57 -3.55
C TYR A 379 0.89 23.29 -2.49
N MET A 380 1.81 24.17 -2.91
CA MET A 380 2.66 24.90 -1.99
C MET A 380 1.92 25.91 -1.13
N ASN A 381 0.83 26.50 -1.63
CA ASN A 381 -0.05 27.34 -0.83
C ASN A 381 -0.74 26.51 0.26
N VAL A 382 -1.32 25.38 -0.10
CA VAL A 382 -1.92 24.44 0.87
C VAL A 382 -0.90 23.96 1.89
N LEU A 383 0.27 23.52 1.44
CA LEU A 383 1.34 23.05 2.32
C LEU A 383 1.83 24.16 3.27
N SER A 384 1.87 25.43 2.82
CA SER A 384 2.25 26.56 3.67
C SER A 384 1.25 26.78 4.81
N ASP A 385 -0.05 26.71 4.54
CA ASP A 385 -1.08 26.77 5.58
C ASP A 385 -1.00 25.58 6.52
N PHE A 386 -0.85 24.38 5.98
CA PHE A 386 -0.71 23.16 6.78
C PHE A 386 0.50 23.25 7.73
N MET A 387 1.64 23.75 7.25
CA MET A 387 2.83 23.94 8.08
C MET A 387 2.59 24.95 9.20
N ILE A 388 1.86 26.04 8.96
CA ILE A 388 1.49 27.02 10.00
C ILE A 388 0.66 26.33 11.10
N ARG A 389 -0.35 25.54 10.74
CA ARG A 389 -1.19 24.81 11.70
C ARG A 389 -0.37 23.80 12.52
N VAL A 390 0.57 23.10 11.88
CA VAL A 390 1.47 22.17 12.59
C VAL A 390 2.38 22.96 13.56
N GLN A 391 2.93 24.11 13.13
CA GLN A 391 3.80 24.96 13.95
C GLN A 391 3.06 25.59 15.14
N GLU A 392 1.78 25.94 15.01
CA GLU A 392 0.97 26.45 16.12
C GLU A 392 0.85 25.45 17.27
N GLN A 393 0.87 24.14 16.97
CA GLN A 393 0.87 23.12 18.02
C GLN A 393 2.27 22.89 18.62
N TYR A 394 3.32 23.15 17.86
CA TYR A 394 4.72 22.99 18.26
C TYR A 394 5.53 24.20 17.80
N PRO A 395 5.44 25.37 18.51
CA PRO A 395 6.15 26.58 18.14
C PRO A 395 7.67 26.37 18.15
N GLU A 396 8.37 26.95 17.18
CA GLU A 396 9.84 26.87 17.04
C GLU A 396 10.65 27.41 18.24
N SER A 397 9.99 28.16 19.12
CA SER A 397 10.61 28.76 20.32
C SER A 397 10.74 27.81 21.53
N ILE A 398 10.35 26.58 21.41
CA ILE A 398 10.82 25.51 22.32
C ILE A 398 12.26 25.26 21.87
N ASP A 399 13.23 25.55 22.74
CA ASP A 399 14.65 25.41 22.46
C ASP A 399 14.90 24.13 21.67
N ASN A 400 15.38 24.29 20.44
CA ASN A 400 15.53 23.19 19.48
C ASN A 400 16.38 22.02 20.03
N GLU A 401 17.23 22.27 21.03
CA GLU A 401 18.00 21.23 21.68
C GLU A 401 17.17 20.34 22.62
N GLU A 402 16.26 20.89 23.42
CA GLU A 402 15.37 20.09 24.31
C GLU A 402 14.35 19.28 23.48
N LEU A 403 13.79 19.88 22.46
CA LEU A 403 12.83 19.19 21.58
C LEU A 403 13.54 18.09 20.78
N ASN A 404 14.70 18.37 20.21
CA ASN A 404 15.50 17.37 19.49
C ASN A 404 15.97 16.24 20.42
N ALA A 405 16.35 16.53 21.67
CA ALA A 405 16.69 15.54 22.67
C ALA A 405 15.48 14.69 23.07
N LEU A 406 14.31 15.31 23.19
CA LEU A 406 13.05 14.60 23.50
C LEU A 406 12.62 13.71 22.33
N LEU A 407 12.66 14.22 21.10
CA LEU A 407 12.38 13.47 19.88
C LEU A 407 13.32 12.28 19.69
N LEU A 408 14.61 12.47 19.93
CA LEU A 408 15.60 11.40 19.91
C LEU A 408 15.30 10.33 20.97
N THR A 409 14.91 10.77 22.17
CA THR A 409 14.52 9.86 23.27
C THR A 409 13.28 9.05 22.92
N ILE A 410 12.25 9.71 22.38
CA ILE A 410 11.01 9.05 21.93
C ILE A 410 11.29 8.05 20.80
N ARG A 411 12.15 8.42 19.84
CA ARG A 411 12.55 7.54 18.74
C ARG A 411 13.31 6.30 19.25
N ASN A 412 14.24 6.49 20.17
CA ASN A 412 14.99 5.40 20.77
C ASN A 412 14.07 4.47 21.58
N GLN A 413 13.15 5.02 22.36
CA GLN A 413 12.16 4.22 23.10
C GLN A 413 11.19 3.48 22.17
N SER A 414 10.75 4.10 21.07
CA SER A 414 9.91 3.45 20.06
C SER A 414 10.62 2.28 19.38
N ASN A 415 11.90 2.44 19.08
CA ASN A 415 12.74 1.38 18.51
C ASN A 415 12.93 0.22 19.52
N GLU A 416 13.18 0.54 20.77
CA GLU A 416 13.33 -0.45 21.84
C GLU A 416 12.03 -1.22 22.10
N ILE A 417 10.87 -0.53 22.13
CA ILE A 417 9.55 -1.15 22.20
C ILE A 417 9.32 -2.07 21.00
N SER A 418 9.72 -1.64 19.81
CA SER A 418 9.57 -2.44 18.58
C SER A 418 10.47 -3.68 18.61
N GLN A 419 11.66 -3.59 19.17
CA GLN A 419 12.57 -4.74 19.37
C GLN A 419 12.01 -5.70 20.41
N LEU A 420 11.59 -5.19 21.56
CA LEU A 420 11.01 -6.00 22.64
C LEU A 420 9.72 -6.72 22.19
N ASN A 421 8.87 -6.05 21.41
CA ASN A 421 7.69 -6.69 20.84
C ASN A 421 8.03 -7.83 19.88
N ARG A 422 9.10 -7.70 19.08
CA ARG A 422 9.60 -8.79 18.21
C ARG A 422 10.17 -9.95 19.03
N GLU A 423 10.91 -9.68 20.11
CA GLU A 423 11.41 -10.71 21.00
C GLU A 423 10.27 -11.46 21.71
N VAL A 424 9.26 -10.74 22.19
CA VAL A 424 8.06 -11.34 22.79
C VAL A 424 7.32 -12.22 21.77
N GLU A 425 7.22 -11.80 20.54
CA GLU A 425 6.57 -12.56 19.47
C GLU A 425 7.39 -13.80 19.08
N MET A 426 8.71 -13.68 18.99
CA MET A 426 9.60 -14.84 18.80
C MET A 426 9.55 -15.82 19.96
N LEU A 427 9.52 -15.34 21.19
CA LEU A 427 9.39 -16.20 22.38
C LEU A 427 8.02 -16.91 22.43
N ARG A 428 6.94 -16.21 22.12
CA ARG A 428 5.60 -16.82 21.99
C ARG A 428 5.56 -17.90 20.92
N ASN A 429 6.15 -17.65 19.74
CA ASN A 429 6.22 -18.62 18.66
C ASN A 429 7.11 -19.84 19.00
N ASN A 430 8.14 -19.65 19.80
CA ASN A 430 8.97 -20.75 20.29
C ASN A 430 8.24 -21.59 21.35
N ILE A 431 7.53 -20.97 22.29
CA ILE A 431 6.70 -21.66 23.29
C ILE A 431 5.60 -22.49 22.60
N VAL A 432 4.98 -21.98 21.53
CA VAL A 432 3.98 -22.74 20.76
C VAL A 432 4.59 -23.94 20.04
N LYS A 433 5.84 -23.85 19.59
CA LYS A 433 6.54 -24.99 18.97
C LYS A 433 6.93 -26.07 19.98
N ASP A 434 7.32 -25.69 21.20
CA ASP A 434 7.70 -26.64 22.27
C ASP A 434 6.46 -27.33 22.88
N THR A 435 5.27 -26.76 22.76
CA THR A 435 4.02 -27.37 23.26
C THR A 435 3.34 -28.29 22.24
N THR A 436 3.85 -28.40 21.00
CA THR A 436 3.32 -29.33 19.95
C THR A 436 4.16 -30.57 19.74
N GLY A 437 5.15 -30.84 20.61
CA GLY A 437 5.94 -32.09 20.63
C GLY A 437 5.27 -33.15 21.50
N ASP A 438 4.91 -34.26 20.86
CA ASP A 438 4.36 -35.52 21.35
C ASP A 438 4.33 -35.74 22.87
N PHE A 439 3.13 -35.83 23.44
CA PHE A 439 2.85 -36.59 24.64
C PHE A 439 1.87 -37.73 24.35
N PRO A 440 2.19 -38.98 24.82
CA PRO A 440 1.28 -40.09 24.60
C PRO A 440 0.04 -39.97 25.50
N VAL A 441 -1.09 -40.28 24.87
CA VAL A 441 -2.43 -40.30 25.48
C VAL A 441 -2.49 -41.47 26.46
N ASP A 442 -2.60 -41.20 27.74
CA ASP A 442 -3.15 -42.13 28.72
C ASP A 442 -4.46 -41.60 29.30
N LYS A 443 -5.43 -42.53 29.37
CA LYS A 443 -6.85 -42.34 29.70
C LYS A 443 -7.10 -42.13 31.21
N PRO A 444 -8.27 -41.64 31.59
CA PRO A 444 -8.51 -40.87 32.80
C PRO A 444 -8.82 -41.72 34.04
N ALA A 445 -8.46 -41.24 35.21
CA ALA A 445 -9.01 -41.71 36.50
C ALA A 445 -9.61 -40.53 37.27
N ALA A 446 -10.66 -40.84 37.94
CA ALA A 446 -11.76 -40.12 38.51
C ALA A 446 -11.47 -38.96 39.47
N GLU A 447 -12.51 -38.15 39.56
CA GLU A 447 -12.84 -37.08 40.51
C GLU A 447 -12.40 -37.24 41.96
N GLU A 448 -11.87 -36.15 42.55
CA GLU A 448 -12.18 -35.78 43.94
C GLU A 448 -12.25 -34.28 44.12
N LYS A 449 -13.34 -33.81 44.73
CA LYS A 449 -13.67 -32.45 45.09
C LYS A 449 -13.17 -32.06 46.48
N PRO A 450 -13.32 -30.85 46.99
CA PRO A 450 -12.26 -29.96 47.47
C PRO A 450 -12.21 -29.81 48.98
N THR A 451 -11.12 -29.36 49.53
CA THR A 451 -11.09 -28.81 50.89
C THR A 451 -10.47 -27.43 50.94
N LYS A 452 -11.28 -26.54 51.49
CA LYS A 452 -10.94 -25.18 51.95
C LYS A 452 -9.90 -25.24 53.07
N LYS A 453 -8.94 -24.30 53.07
CA LYS A 453 -8.50 -23.60 54.26
C LYS A 453 -7.76 -22.30 53.90
N ALA A 454 -8.27 -21.22 54.45
CA ALA A 454 -7.64 -19.91 54.64
C ALA A 454 -6.89 -19.92 55.97
N PRO A 455 -6.40 -18.78 56.53
CA PRO A 455 -5.56 -17.71 56.01
C PRO A 455 -4.35 -17.38 56.92
N ALA A 456 -3.69 -16.27 56.60
CA ALA A 456 -2.86 -15.42 57.45
C ALA A 456 -1.32 -15.66 57.48
N LYS A 457 -0.58 -14.60 57.21
CA LYS A 457 -0.02 -13.72 58.21
C LYS A 457 0.61 -12.44 57.59
N LYS A 458 0.32 -11.35 58.27
CA LYS A 458 0.81 -9.97 58.07
C LYS A 458 2.29 -9.83 58.52
N SER A 459 2.97 -8.89 57.83
CA SER A 459 3.82 -7.80 58.35
C SER A 459 5.33 -8.11 58.56
N PRO A 460 6.22 -7.11 58.60
CA PRO A 460 5.99 -5.70 58.91
C PRO A 460 6.68 -4.64 58.04
N ALA A 461 6.20 -3.42 58.22
CA ALA A 461 6.69 -2.17 57.72
C ALA A 461 8.09 -1.78 58.21
N ALA A 462 8.86 -1.09 57.38
CA ALA A 462 10.05 -0.36 57.82
C ALA A 462 9.95 1.12 57.37
N LYS A 463 9.96 1.90 58.35
CA LYS A 463 10.13 3.30 58.69
C LYS A 463 10.79 4.22 57.64
N LYS A 464 10.15 5.37 57.45
CA LYS A 464 10.74 6.64 56.98
C LYS A 464 11.71 7.18 58.03
N PRO A 465 12.75 7.93 57.65
CA PRO A 465 13.33 8.97 58.51
C PRO A 465 12.91 10.37 58.07
N ALA A 466 12.83 11.19 59.09
CA ALA A 466 12.24 12.49 59.18
C ALA A 466 13.07 13.63 58.58
N ALA A 467 12.36 14.69 58.27
CA ALA A 467 12.84 16.01 57.85
C ALA A 467 13.70 16.68 58.96
N LYS A 468 14.75 17.40 58.51
CA LYS A 468 15.36 18.47 59.33
C LYS A 468 15.08 19.81 58.65
N LYS A 469 14.27 20.60 59.35
CA LYS A 469 14.18 22.05 59.21
C LYS A 469 15.48 22.67 59.72
N THR A 470 16.02 23.64 59.02
CA THR A 470 16.80 24.73 59.62
C THR A 470 16.37 26.06 59.02
N THR A 471 16.16 26.96 59.92
CA THR A 471 15.61 28.30 59.80
C THR A 471 16.69 29.36 59.59
N LYS A 472 16.27 30.45 58.87
CA LYS A 472 16.67 31.87 59.04
C LYS A 472 18.07 32.35 58.62
N LYS A 473 18.14 33.35 57.78
CA LYS A 473 18.09 34.76 58.19
C LYS A 473 18.06 35.70 56.95
N ALA A 474 17.18 36.66 57.02
CA ALA A 474 17.17 37.87 56.22
C ALA A 474 18.29 38.82 56.61
N THR A 475 18.84 39.55 55.61
CA THR A 475 19.27 40.96 55.87
C THR A 475 19.26 41.74 54.58
N LYS A 476 18.70 42.92 54.71
CA LYS A 476 18.66 44.06 53.77
C LYS A 476 20.01 44.50 53.26
N LYS A 477 20.11 44.85 52.00
CA LYS A 477 20.32 46.23 51.53
C LYS A 477 19.88 46.33 50.06
#